data_ababe9cecc40605d1b66ecec6b974e79
#
_entry.id   ababe9cecc40605d1b66ecec6b974e79
#
_cell.length_a   1.000
_cell.length_b   1.000
_cell.length_c   1.000
_cell.angle_alpha   90.00
_cell.angle_beta   90.00
_cell.angle_gamma   90.00
#
_symmetry.space_group_name_H-M   'P 1'
#
loop_
_entity.id
_entity.type
_entity.pdbx_description
1 polymer ?
#
loop_
_entity_poly.entity_id
_entity_poly.type
_entity_poly.pdbx_seq_one_letter_code
_entity_poly.pdbx_strand_id
1 'polypeptide(L)'
;STLIWQMLKKENFDVQNNRKLSTALYYGLYTDTSGLSELAHPLDKDLRDEAAFDVQLMHKYRNANLSLEDLETAGAALLHSDYLEEYRAAVVKSGPCDPNVLGIISDLVLEVDAIDICVVFNVVQDGVKFSVRSCIKEVKANELAAELSKGIGSGGGHEAKAGGFIAMDLLTQEYLKLCEQHHFMPRMELDEVSDSEHPS
;
A
#
# COMPACT_ATOMS: atom_id res chain seq x y z
N SER A 1 16.02 -6.90 4.67
CA SER A 1 16.90 -7.87 3.96
C SER A 1 18.35 -7.70 4.34
N THR A 2 18.91 -6.51 4.29
CA THR A 2 20.34 -6.21 4.46
C THR A 2 20.90 -6.54 5.85
N LEU A 3 20.13 -6.27 6.92
CA LEU A 3 20.55 -6.64 8.29
C LEU A 3 20.68 -8.15 8.46
N ILE A 4 19.74 -8.94 7.92
CA ILE A 4 19.80 -10.40 7.97
C ILE A 4 21.01 -10.91 7.19
N TRP A 5 21.27 -10.36 6.00
CA TRP A 5 22.45 -10.69 5.22
C TRP A 5 23.75 -10.44 5.99
N GLN A 6 23.85 -9.29 6.67
CA GLN A 6 25.00 -8.99 7.52
C GLN A 6 25.17 -9.95 8.71
N MET A 7 24.05 -10.29 9.36
CA MET A 7 24.08 -11.25 10.47
C MET A 7 24.62 -12.61 9.98
N LEU A 8 24.11 -13.10 8.84
CA LEU A 8 24.57 -14.35 8.24
C LEU A 8 26.07 -14.29 7.86
N LYS A 9 26.55 -13.18 7.32
CA LYS A 9 27.99 -12.99 7.04
C LYS A 9 28.84 -13.01 8.32
N LYS A 10 28.38 -12.41 9.41
CA LYS A 10 29.08 -12.44 10.71
C LYS A 10 29.19 -13.85 11.30
N GLU A 11 28.16 -14.67 11.09
CA GLU A 11 28.14 -16.08 11.49
C GLU A 11 28.90 -17.01 10.51
N ASN A 12 29.62 -16.44 9.54
CA ASN A 12 30.30 -17.17 8.47
C ASN A 12 29.41 -18.11 7.66
N PHE A 13 28.10 -17.76 7.54
CA PHE A 13 27.20 -18.50 6.70
C PHE A 13 27.46 -18.13 5.23
N ASP A 14 27.62 -19.14 4.39
CA ASP A 14 27.88 -18.95 2.97
C ASP A 14 26.58 -18.63 2.20
N VAL A 15 26.22 -17.35 2.22
CA VAL A 15 25.02 -16.84 1.52
C VAL A 15 25.18 -16.93 0.00
N GLN A 16 26.41 -16.74 -0.52
CA GLN A 16 26.65 -16.67 -1.96
C GLN A 16 26.44 -18.03 -2.64
N ASN A 17 26.84 -19.12 -2.01
CA ASN A 17 26.60 -20.46 -2.53
C ASN A 17 25.16 -20.96 -2.28
N ASN A 18 24.40 -20.29 -1.41
CA ASN A 18 22.97 -20.56 -1.24
C ASN A 18 22.12 -19.65 -2.15
N ARG A 19 22.05 -19.98 -3.43
CA ARG A 19 21.42 -19.15 -4.48
C ARG A 19 19.97 -18.80 -4.18
N LYS A 20 19.20 -19.69 -3.56
CA LYS A 20 17.80 -19.43 -3.17
C LYS A 20 17.71 -18.37 -2.09
N LEU A 21 18.53 -18.50 -1.04
CA LEU A 21 18.58 -17.53 0.05
C LEU A 21 19.09 -16.16 -0.44
N SER A 22 20.16 -16.17 -1.23
CA SER A 22 20.72 -14.96 -1.85
C SER A 22 19.68 -14.24 -2.72
N THR A 23 18.91 -14.99 -3.52
CA THR A 23 17.82 -14.45 -4.34
C THR A 23 16.71 -13.87 -3.47
N ALA A 24 16.33 -14.55 -2.39
CA ALA A 24 15.28 -14.04 -1.47
C ALA A 24 15.70 -12.74 -0.77
N LEU A 25 16.94 -12.64 -0.32
CA LEU A 25 17.47 -11.43 0.30
C LEU A 25 17.56 -10.26 -0.70
N TYR A 26 18.01 -10.56 -1.92
CA TYR A 26 18.05 -9.57 -3.00
C TYR A 26 16.65 -9.10 -3.41
N TYR A 27 15.68 -10.02 -3.50
CA TYR A 27 14.29 -9.67 -3.80
C TYR A 27 13.68 -8.78 -2.72
N GLY A 28 13.94 -9.08 -1.44
CA GLY A 28 13.49 -8.21 -0.35
C GLY A 28 14.14 -6.83 -0.37
N LEU A 29 15.41 -6.71 -0.79
CA LEU A 29 16.02 -5.40 -1.03
C LEU A 29 15.37 -4.69 -2.22
N TYR A 30 15.16 -5.40 -3.32
CA TYR A 30 14.56 -4.88 -4.54
C TYR A 30 13.17 -4.29 -4.31
N THR A 31 12.31 -5.00 -3.55
CA THR A 31 10.94 -4.54 -3.24
C THR A 31 10.93 -3.37 -2.26
N ASP A 32 11.81 -3.39 -1.26
CA ASP A 32 11.89 -2.35 -0.21
C ASP A 32 12.48 -1.02 -0.73
N THR A 33 13.20 -1.06 -1.84
CA THR A 33 13.87 0.10 -2.44
C THR A 33 13.29 0.51 -3.80
N SER A 34 12.02 0.26 -4.04
CA SER A 34 11.33 0.61 -5.29
C SER A 34 12.11 0.18 -6.55
N GLY A 35 12.49 -1.10 -6.61
CA GLY A 35 13.25 -1.64 -7.74
C GLY A 35 14.70 -1.15 -7.78
N LEU A 36 15.32 -0.88 -6.61
CA LEU A 36 16.66 -0.36 -6.42
C LEU A 36 16.84 1.13 -6.75
N SER A 37 15.77 1.87 -7.02
CA SER A 37 15.84 3.31 -7.27
C SER A 37 16.13 4.13 -6.02
N GLU A 38 15.78 3.60 -4.83
CA GLU A 38 15.91 4.28 -3.52
C GLU A 38 17.03 3.70 -2.66
N LEU A 39 18.14 3.25 -3.26
CA LEU A 39 19.30 2.73 -2.53
C LEU A 39 20.07 3.85 -1.85
N ALA A 40 19.73 4.18 -0.61
CA ALA A 40 20.39 5.23 0.16
C ALA A 40 21.57 4.71 1.02
N HIS A 41 21.41 3.56 1.67
CA HIS A 41 22.39 3.06 2.64
C HIS A 41 23.54 2.29 1.95
N PRO A 42 24.81 2.50 2.35
CA PRO A 42 25.96 1.78 1.77
C PRO A 42 25.83 0.26 1.81
N LEU A 43 25.33 -0.29 2.92
CA LEU A 43 25.16 -1.74 3.08
C LEU A 43 24.11 -2.35 2.13
N ASP A 44 23.14 -1.57 1.68
CA ASP A 44 22.16 -2.01 0.67
C ASP A 44 22.85 -2.12 -0.70
N LYS A 45 23.80 -1.21 -0.97
CA LYS A 45 24.64 -1.28 -2.17
C LYS A 45 25.54 -2.50 -2.15
N ASP A 46 26.13 -2.81 -0.98
CA ASP A 46 26.97 -3.99 -0.80
C ASP A 46 26.17 -5.28 -1.05
N LEU A 47 24.96 -5.40 -0.47
CA LEU A 47 24.09 -6.56 -0.73
C LEU A 47 23.72 -6.65 -2.21
N ARG A 48 23.36 -5.53 -2.87
CA ARG A 48 23.07 -5.50 -4.30
C ARG A 48 24.23 -6.06 -5.13
N ASP A 49 25.45 -5.64 -4.83
CA ASP A 49 26.63 -5.93 -5.64
C ASP A 49 27.23 -7.32 -5.36
N GLU A 50 27.05 -7.84 -4.13
CA GLU A 50 27.57 -9.15 -3.71
C GLU A 50 26.58 -10.31 -3.91
N ALA A 51 25.27 -10.03 -4.04
CA ALA A 51 24.26 -11.09 -4.10
C ALA A 51 24.35 -11.91 -5.38
N ALA A 52 24.58 -13.22 -5.25
CA ALA A 52 24.49 -14.17 -6.35
C ALA A 52 23.03 -14.61 -6.53
N PHE A 53 22.19 -13.80 -7.19
CA PHE A 53 20.77 -14.10 -7.36
C PHE A 53 20.45 -14.85 -8.67
N ASP A 54 19.31 -15.54 -8.67
CA ASP A 54 18.77 -16.23 -9.82
C ASP A 54 17.75 -15.33 -10.54
N VAL A 55 18.07 -14.94 -11.78
CA VAL A 55 17.24 -14.05 -12.59
C VAL A 55 15.85 -14.65 -12.88
N GLN A 56 15.77 -15.95 -13.14
CA GLN A 56 14.49 -16.60 -13.43
C GLN A 56 13.62 -16.67 -12.17
N LEU A 57 14.22 -16.94 -11.02
CA LEU A 57 13.53 -16.93 -9.73
C LEU A 57 13.07 -15.52 -9.36
N MET A 58 13.87 -14.49 -9.64
CA MET A 58 13.48 -13.09 -9.50
C MET A 58 12.26 -12.74 -10.35
N HIS A 59 12.24 -13.13 -11.62
CA HIS A 59 11.09 -12.94 -12.49
C HIS A 59 9.84 -13.64 -11.93
N LYS A 60 10.00 -14.88 -11.45
CA LYS A 60 8.89 -15.61 -10.83
C LYS A 60 8.33 -14.87 -9.62
N TYR A 61 9.18 -14.36 -8.73
CA TYR A 61 8.73 -13.61 -7.55
C TYR A 61 8.02 -12.31 -7.93
N ARG A 62 8.51 -11.58 -8.92
CA ARG A 62 7.87 -10.35 -9.40
C ARG A 62 6.49 -10.59 -10.02
N ASN A 63 6.30 -11.70 -10.72
CA ASN A 63 5.08 -12.00 -11.47
C ASN A 63 4.07 -12.83 -10.68
N ALA A 64 4.36 -13.23 -9.44
CA ALA A 64 3.49 -14.08 -8.62
C ALA A 64 2.69 -13.31 -7.56
N ASN A 65 2.67 -11.98 -7.62
CA ASN A 65 2.13 -11.13 -6.55
C ASN A 65 0.66 -10.76 -6.72
N LEU A 66 0.06 -11.04 -7.89
CA LEU A 66 -1.33 -10.72 -8.19
C LEU A 66 -2.05 -11.95 -8.73
N SER A 67 -3.25 -12.19 -8.24
CA SER A 67 -4.22 -13.09 -8.83
C SER A 67 -5.06 -12.37 -9.91
N LEU A 68 -5.86 -13.10 -10.67
CA LEU A 68 -6.83 -12.50 -11.59
C LEU A 68 -7.91 -11.72 -10.82
N GLU A 69 -8.33 -12.21 -9.67
CA GLU A 69 -9.29 -11.55 -8.78
C GLU A 69 -8.76 -10.21 -8.27
N ASP A 70 -7.46 -10.15 -7.90
CA ASP A 70 -6.82 -8.89 -7.52
C ASP A 70 -6.80 -7.87 -8.67
N LEU A 71 -6.57 -8.35 -9.90
CA LEU A 71 -6.59 -7.50 -11.10
C LEU A 71 -8.00 -6.98 -11.41
N GLU A 72 -9.03 -7.81 -11.27
CA GLU A 72 -10.43 -7.41 -11.43
C GLU A 72 -10.82 -6.38 -10.38
N THR A 73 -10.46 -6.62 -9.12
CA THR A 73 -10.68 -5.67 -8.01
C THR A 73 -10.00 -4.33 -8.26
N ALA A 74 -8.75 -4.34 -8.71
CA ALA A 74 -8.02 -3.13 -9.05
C ALA A 74 -8.69 -2.38 -10.22
N GLY A 75 -9.09 -3.09 -11.27
CA GLY A 75 -9.79 -2.52 -12.41
C GLY A 75 -11.12 -1.87 -12.02
N ALA A 76 -11.93 -2.53 -11.18
CA ALA A 76 -13.18 -1.98 -10.67
C ALA A 76 -12.95 -0.73 -9.80
N ALA A 77 -11.94 -0.73 -8.94
CA ALA A 77 -11.60 0.41 -8.10
C ALA A 77 -11.20 1.64 -8.94
N LEU A 78 -10.40 1.45 -9.99
CA LEU A 78 -9.96 2.55 -10.86
C LEU A 78 -11.11 3.23 -11.62
N LEU A 79 -12.20 2.50 -11.90
CA LEU A 79 -13.40 3.08 -12.54
C LEU A 79 -14.20 3.99 -11.60
N HIS A 80 -13.98 3.90 -10.31
CA HIS A 80 -14.70 4.65 -9.28
C HIS A 80 -13.77 5.56 -8.47
N SER A 81 -12.75 6.13 -9.12
CA SER A 81 -11.82 7.07 -8.50
C SER A 81 -12.37 8.50 -8.52
N ASP A 82 -12.27 9.18 -7.37
CA ASP A 82 -12.53 10.61 -7.25
C ASP A 82 -11.21 11.39 -7.44
N TYR A 83 -11.18 12.23 -8.48
CA TYR A 83 -10.04 13.10 -8.75
C TYR A 83 -10.30 14.52 -8.26
N LEU A 84 -9.43 15.01 -7.39
CA LEU A 84 -9.46 16.35 -6.80
C LEU A 84 -8.44 17.23 -7.54
N GLU A 85 -8.88 17.86 -8.64
CA GLU A 85 -8.01 18.58 -9.58
C GLU A 85 -7.20 19.69 -8.89
N GLU A 86 -7.81 20.45 -7.98
CA GLU A 86 -7.16 21.54 -7.24
C GLU A 86 -5.93 21.08 -6.45
N TYR A 87 -5.99 19.85 -5.92
CA TYR A 87 -4.94 19.24 -5.09
C TYR A 87 -4.06 18.25 -5.84
N ARG A 88 -4.34 18.01 -7.11
CA ARG A 88 -3.71 16.95 -7.91
C ARG A 88 -3.72 15.61 -7.15
N ALA A 89 -4.83 15.31 -6.50
CA ALA A 89 -4.99 14.17 -5.62
C ALA A 89 -6.11 13.25 -6.09
N ALA A 90 -5.95 11.95 -5.87
CA ALA A 90 -6.98 10.95 -6.14
C ALA A 90 -7.37 10.20 -4.86
N VAL A 91 -8.67 9.96 -4.69
CA VAL A 91 -9.22 9.10 -3.65
C VAL A 91 -9.94 7.94 -4.32
N VAL A 92 -9.56 6.72 -3.99
CA VAL A 92 -10.05 5.51 -4.64
C VAL A 92 -10.60 4.53 -3.61
N LYS A 93 -11.87 4.18 -3.75
CA LYS A 93 -12.50 3.12 -2.96
C LYS A 93 -12.34 1.79 -3.69
N SER A 94 -11.70 0.83 -3.04
CA SER A 94 -11.59 -0.56 -3.51
C SER A 94 -12.64 -1.45 -2.86
N GLY A 95 -13.00 -2.53 -3.53
CA GLY A 95 -13.67 -3.66 -2.90
C GLY A 95 -12.81 -4.34 -1.83
N PRO A 96 -13.34 -5.32 -1.09
CA PRO A 96 -12.55 -6.12 -0.15
C PRO A 96 -11.37 -6.79 -0.87
N CYS A 97 -10.16 -6.55 -0.38
CA CYS A 97 -8.94 -7.11 -0.96
C CYS A 97 -7.81 -7.17 0.07
N ASP A 98 -6.73 -7.87 -0.28
CA ASP A 98 -5.49 -7.86 0.51
C ASP A 98 -4.88 -6.45 0.54
N PRO A 99 -4.29 -6.01 1.66
CA PRO A 99 -3.63 -4.70 1.75
C PRO A 99 -2.56 -4.43 0.68
N ASN A 100 -1.91 -5.47 0.15
CA ASN A 100 -0.96 -5.33 -0.94
C ASN A 100 -1.62 -4.82 -2.23
N VAL A 101 -2.87 -5.21 -2.48
CA VAL A 101 -3.65 -4.77 -3.65
C VAL A 101 -3.95 -3.27 -3.57
N LEU A 102 -4.23 -2.73 -2.37
CA LEU A 102 -4.38 -1.28 -2.17
C LEU A 102 -3.11 -0.52 -2.57
N GLY A 103 -1.94 -1.08 -2.20
CA GLY A 103 -0.65 -0.52 -2.60
C GLY A 103 -0.45 -0.51 -4.11
N ILE A 104 -0.82 -1.59 -4.79
CA ILE A 104 -0.71 -1.72 -6.26
C ILE A 104 -1.65 -0.74 -6.97
N ILE A 105 -2.89 -0.62 -6.50
CA ILE A 105 -3.84 0.38 -7.05
C ILE A 105 -3.26 1.79 -6.88
N SER A 106 -2.70 2.09 -5.70
CA SER A 106 -2.09 3.39 -5.42
C SER A 106 -0.90 3.67 -6.34
N ASP A 107 -0.04 2.68 -6.57
CA ASP A 107 1.12 2.81 -7.46
C ASP A 107 0.66 3.03 -8.92
N LEU A 108 -0.41 2.36 -9.40
CA LEU A 108 -0.98 2.56 -10.73
C LEU A 108 -1.59 3.96 -10.90
N VAL A 109 -2.28 4.47 -9.88
CA VAL A 109 -2.90 5.80 -9.94
C VAL A 109 -1.85 6.89 -10.04
N LEU A 110 -0.69 6.75 -9.37
CA LEU A 110 0.41 7.70 -9.47
C LEU A 110 1.18 7.68 -10.81
N GLU A 111 0.96 6.70 -11.69
CA GLU A 111 1.50 6.74 -13.06
C GLU A 111 0.80 7.83 -13.92
N VAL A 112 -0.30 8.42 -13.44
CA VAL A 112 -1.01 9.49 -14.12
C VAL A 112 -0.33 10.83 -13.80
N ASP A 113 0.20 11.51 -14.81
CA ASP A 113 0.93 12.80 -14.66
C ASP A 113 0.15 13.90 -13.92
N ALA A 114 -1.19 13.84 -13.95
CA ALA A 114 -2.05 14.79 -13.26
C ALA A 114 -2.19 14.53 -11.75
N ILE A 115 -1.66 13.42 -11.21
CA ILE A 115 -1.87 12.98 -9.84
C ILE A 115 -0.54 12.92 -9.08
N ASP A 116 -0.44 13.72 -8.02
CA ASP A 116 0.74 13.78 -7.16
C ASP A 116 0.54 13.01 -5.84
N ILE A 117 -0.73 12.85 -5.43
CA ILE A 117 -1.11 12.21 -4.16
C ILE A 117 -2.23 11.23 -4.42
N CYS A 118 -2.16 10.05 -3.80
CA CYS A 118 -3.22 9.07 -3.89
C CYS A 118 -3.52 8.45 -2.52
N VAL A 119 -4.81 8.34 -2.21
CA VAL A 119 -5.34 7.57 -1.06
C VAL A 119 -6.26 6.49 -1.60
N VAL A 120 -5.87 5.24 -1.42
CA VAL A 120 -6.72 4.08 -1.76
C VAL A 120 -7.16 3.40 -0.49
N PHE A 121 -8.44 3.09 -0.38
CA PHE A 121 -8.96 2.45 0.83
C PHE A 121 -9.99 1.37 0.52
N ASN A 122 -10.14 0.42 1.44
CA ASN A 122 -11.26 -0.50 1.46
C ASN A 122 -11.90 -0.57 2.85
N VAL A 123 -13.18 -0.87 2.85
CA VAL A 123 -13.95 -1.08 4.08
C VAL A 123 -13.92 -2.57 4.41
N VAL A 124 -13.53 -2.89 5.64
CA VAL A 124 -13.54 -4.23 6.20
C VAL A 124 -14.47 -4.27 7.42
N GLN A 125 -14.76 -5.45 7.95
CA GLN A 125 -15.73 -5.62 9.03
C GLN A 125 -15.45 -4.75 10.27
N ASP A 126 -14.19 -4.58 10.64
CA ASP A 126 -13.72 -3.88 11.83
C ASP A 126 -13.22 -2.46 11.57
N GLY A 127 -13.19 -2.00 10.31
CA GLY A 127 -12.72 -0.67 10.00
C GLY A 127 -12.44 -0.40 8.53
N VAL A 128 -11.53 0.53 8.31
CA VAL A 128 -11.05 0.96 6.99
C VAL A 128 -9.55 0.76 6.92
N LYS A 129 -9.09 -0.04 5.97
CA LYS A 129 -7.67 -0.14 5.61
C LYS A 129 -7.39 0.84 4.48
N PHE A 130 -6.27 1.52 4.55
CA PHE A 130 -5.91 2.49 3.52
C PHE A 130 -4.41 2.46 3.19
N SER A 131 -4.11 2.88 1.96
CA SER A 131 -2.77 3.09 1.42
C SER A 131 -2.66 4.52 0.95
N VAL A 132 -1.53 5.16 1.24
CA VAL A 132 -1.21 6.53 0.81
C VAL A 132 0.06 6.50 -0.02
N ARG A 133 0.06 7.24 -1.11
CA ARG A 133 1.24 7.50 -1.92
C ARG A 133 1.36 8.98 -2.17
N SER A 134 2.60 9.47 -2.25
CA SER A 134 2.92 10.83 -2.65
C SER A 134 4.24 10.86 -3.43
N CYS A 135 4.27 11.59 -4.54
CA CYS A 135 5.48 11.82 -5.33
C CYS A 135 6.03 13.25 -5.15
N ILE A 136 5.42 14.07 -4.28
CA ILE A 136 5.86 15.44 -3.98
C ILE A 136 6.37 15.56 -2.54
N LYS A 137 7.30 16.50 -2.33
CA LYS A 137 7.91 16.71 -1.00
C LYS A 137 7.05 17.51 -0.04
N GLU A 138 6.12 18.28 -0.58
CA GLU A 138 5.22 19.17 0.14
C GLU A 138 4.20 18.40 0.96
N VAL A 139 3.83 17.20 0.51
CA VAL A 139 2.91 16.30 1.21
C VAL A 139 3.58 14.94 1.37
N LYS A 140 3.96 14.63 2.59
CA LYS A 140 4.57 13.34 2.91
C LYS A 140 3.49 12.30 3.22
N ALA A 141 3.58 11.13 2.57
CA ALA A 141 2.59 10.07 2.73
C ALA A 141 2.46 9.59 4.19
N ASN A 142 3.56 9.50 4.94
CA ASN A 142 3.53 9.09 6.34
C ASN A 142 2.84 10.13 7.25
N GLU A 143 3.03 11.43 7.00
CA GLU A 143 2.38 12.49 7.74
C GLU A 143 0.87 12.52 7.43
N LEU A 144 0.51 12.38 6.16
CA LEU A 144 -0.89 12.28 5.74
C LEU A 144 -1.58 11.04 6.32
N ALA A 145 -0.93 9.87 6.30
CA ALA A 145 -1.47 8.65 6.89
C ALA A 145 -1.67 8.78 8.41
N ALA A 146 -0.74 9.42 9.11
CA ALA A 146 -0.87 9.70 10.54
C ALA A 146 -2.04 10.65 10.84
N GLU A 147 -2.21 11.71 10.04
CA GLU A 147 -3.30 12.68 10.23
C GLU A 147 -4.67 12.05 9.91
N LEU A 148 -4.81 11.26 8.83
CA LEU A 148 -6.05 10.55 8.48
C LEU A 148 -6.52 9.58 9.57
N SER A 149 -5.60 8.99 10.32
CA SER A 149 -5.91 8.02 11.38
C SER A 149 -5.91 8.58 12.80
N LYS A 150 -5.64 9.87 12.95
CA LYS A 150 -5.45 10.54 14.24
C LYS A 150 -6.69 10.45 15.14
N GLY A 151 -6.52 9.82 16.29
CA GLY A 151 -7.60 9.66 17.29
C GLY A 151 -8.60 8.55 16.95
N ILE A 152 -8.58 7.98 15.74
CA ILE A 152 -9.54 6.96 15.27
C ILE A 152 -8.86 5.69 14.73
N GLY A 153 -7.53 5.65 14.74
CA GLY A 153 -6.79 4.51 14.22
C GLY A 153 -5.28 4.67 14.32
N SER A 154 -4.56 4.06 13.40
CA SER A 154 -3.12 4.17 13.30
C SER A 154 -2.67 4.22 11.84
N GLY A 155 -1.71 5.09 11.53
CA GLY A 155 -1.14 5.21 10.20
C GLY A 155 0.32 5.67 10.26
N GLY A 156 1.07 5.33 9.22
CA GLY A 156 2.48 5.69 9.09
C GLY A 156 3.17 4.94 7.96
N GLY A 157 4.47 5.16 7.84
CA GLY A 157 5.28 4.56 6.78
C GLY A 157 6.46 5.43 6.39
N HIS A 158 6.82 5.39 5.11
CA HIS A 158 7.86 6.24 4.51
C HIS A 158 7.26 7.52 3.91
N GLU A 159 8.09 8.50 3.62
CA GLU A 159 7.64 9.79 3.07
C GLU A 159 6.88 9.66 1.74
N ALA A 160 7.23 8.68 0.89
CA ALA A 160 6.56 8.44 -0.38
C ALA A 160 5.45 7.38 -0.30
N LYS A 161 5.49 6.46 0.68
CA LYS A 161 4.61 5.30 0.78
C LYS A 161 4.23 5.04 2.24
N ALA A 162 2.95 5.09 2.52
CA ALA A 162 2.41 4.88 3.85
C ALA A 162 1.06 4.15 3.78
N GLY A 163 0.51 3.84 4.93
CA GLY A 163 -0.81 3.25 5.04
C GLY A 163 -1.26 3.19 6.48
N GLY A 164 -2.43 2.65 6.71
CA GLY A 164 -2.96 2.58 8.05
C GLY A 164 -4.29 1.85 8.13
N PHE A 165 -4.84 1.94 9.33
CA PHE A 165 -6.13 1.35 9.68
C PHE A 165 -6.91 2.34 10.56
N ILE A 166 -8.17 2.51 10.26
CA ILE A 166 -9.14 3.31 11.03
C ILE A 166 -10.19 2.36 11.57
N ALA A 167 -10.42 2.37 12.90
CA ALA A 167 -11.42 1.52 13.52
C ALA A 167 -12.84 2.01 13.23
N MET A 168 -13.76 1.11 12.86
CA MET A 168 -15.11 1.48 12.41
C MET A 168 -15.94 2.17 13.49
N ASP A 169 -15.83 1.73 14.72
CA ASP A 169 -16.54 2.30 15.87
C ASP A 169 -16.08 3.75 16.14
N LEU A 170 -14.77 4.01 16.10
CA LEU A 170 -14.20 5.34 16.30
C LEU A 170 -14.50 6.26 15.10
N LEU A 171 -14.44 5.74 13.88
CA LEU A 171 -14.81 6.50 12.67
C LEU A 171 -16.27 6.95 12.73
N THR A 172 -17.17 6.05 13.12
CA THR A 172 -18.60 6.35 13.27
C THR A 172 -18.83 7.43 14.32
N GLN A 173 -18.16 7.35 15.47
CA GLN A 173 -18.26 8.37 16.51
C GLN A 173 -17.76 9.74 16.03
N GLU A 174 -16.64 9.78 15.31
CA GLU A 174 -16.09 11.01 14.78
C GLU A 174 -16.98 11.61 13.68
N TYR A 175 -17.53 10.78 12.80
CA TYR A 175 -18.51 11.22 11.80
C TYR A 175 -19.75 11.83 12.42
N LEU A 176 -20.30 11.23 13.48
CA LEU A 176 -21.46 11.79 14.20
C LEU A 176 -21.14 13.13 14.85
N LYS A 177 -19.96 13.28 15.46
CA LYS A 177 -19.50 14.58 16.00
C LYS A 177 -19.38 15.65 14.92
N LEU A 178 -18.83 15.32 13.75
CA LEU A 178 -18.73 16.23 12.63
C LEU A 178 -20.11 16.65 12.11
N CYS A 179 -21.05 15.71 12.04
CA CYS A 179 -22.44 16.02 11.66
C CYS A 179 -23.09 17.00 12.65
N GLU A 180 -22.92 16.80 13.94
CA GLU A 180 -23.42 17.71 14.98
C GLU A 180 -22.80 19.11 14.88
N GLN A 181 -21.46 19.19 14.73
CA GLN A 181 -20.74 20.45 14.63
C GLN A 181 -21.16 21.30 13.41
N HIS A 182 -21.46 20.66 12.30
CA HIS A 182 -21.81 21.30 11.04
C HIS A 182 -23.30 21.31 10.75
N HIS A 183 -24.15 20.85 11.68
CA HIS A 183 -25.59 20.76 11.53
C HIS A 183 -26.07 19.92 10.32
N PHE A 184 -25.33 18.84 9.98
CA PHE A 184 -25.72 17.89 8.96
C PHE A 184 -26.52 16.72 9.57
N MET A 185 -27.49 16.23 8.81
CA MET A 185 -28.14 14.96 9.17
C MET A 185 -27.20 13.80 8.82
N PRO A 186 -26.90 12.89 9.77
CA PRO A 186 -26.09 11.73 9.46
C PRO A 186 -26.76 10.86 8.39
N ARG A 187 -26.05 10.53 7.33
CA ARG A 187 -26.47 9.52 6.35
C ARG A 187 -25.88 8.18 6.76
N MET A 188 -26.69 7.34 7.35
CA MET A 188 -26.37 5.95 7.70
C MET A 188 -27.00 5.02 6.66
N GLU A 189 -26.65 5.15 5.40
CA GLU A 189 -26.96 4.13 4.40
C GLU A 189 -25.91 3.01 4.56
N LEU A 190 -26.26 2.01 5.37
CA LEU A 190 -25.72 0.69 5.19
C LEU A 190 -26.30 0.21 3.86
N ASP A 191 -25.47 0.15 2.81
CA ASP A 191 -25.82 -0.57 1.59
C ASP A 191 -26.11 -2.02 2.02
N GLU A 192 -27.39 -2.36 2.13
CA GLU A 192 -27.81 -3.75 2.14
C GLU A 192 -27.32 -4.33 0.83
N VAL A 193 -26.34 -5.22 0.91
CA VAL A 193 -25.95 -6.07 -0.20
C VAL A 193 -27.21 -6.84 -0.59
N SER A 194 -27.89 -6.38 -1.62
CA SER A 194 -29.00 -7.11 -2.22
C SER A 194 -28.40 -8.38 -2.81
N ASP A 195 -28.61 -9.51 -2.13
CA ASP A 195 -28.55 -10.84 -2.72
C ASP A 195 -29.52 -10.86 -3.91
N SER A 196 -29.06 -10.47 -5.08
CA SER A 196 -29.78 -10.70 -6.32
C SER A 196 -29.54 -12.14 -6.72
N GLU A 197 -30.54 -12.95 -6.40
CA GLU A 197 -30.83 -14.28 -6.88
C GLU A 197 -30.39 -14.48 -8.34
N HIS A 198 -29.63 -15.53 -8.58
CA HIS A 198 -29.44 -16.10 -9.90
C HIS A 198 -30.79 -16.68 -10.38
N PRO A 199 -31.35 -16.27 -11.54
CA PRO A 199 -32.36 -17.06 -12.18
C PRO A 199 -31.70 -18.22 -12.91
N SER A 200 -32.23 -19.38 -12.63
CA SER A 200 -32.02 -20.70 -13.28
C SER A 200 -32.10 -20.68 -14.81
#